data_dc51a6ea3908459447263d28433c485c
#
_entry.id   dc51a6ea3908459447263d28433c485c
#
_cell.length_a   1.000
_cell.length_b   1.000
_cell.length_c   1.000
_cell.angle_alpha   90.00
_cell.angle_beta   90.00
_cell.angle_gamma   90.00
#
_symmetry.space_group_name_H-M   'P 1'
#
loop_
_entity.id
_entity.type
_entity.pdbx_description
1 polymer ?
#
loop_
_entity_poly.entity_id
_entity_poly.type
_entity_poly.pdbx_seq_one_letter_code
_entity_poly.pdbx_strand_id
1 'polypeptide(L)'
;RDSPWLLQGDGKMSKSKGNVIYADDLVDIFGVDAVRYFVLHEMPFENDGVISWDLMVERMNSDLANVLGNLVNRTISMTNKYLSGVVADKGVSEEVDDNLKQFVLATPAKVTAKMDQLRVADAITEVFALFKRCNKYIDETEPWVLGKDEAKKDRLSTVLYNLVEAITIGASLLEAFMPDTTDKILAQLGAQKRAYDQMDQFGLYQSGGHVVEKPEILFMRLDPKEVLAKAEEIKQKQIAEAKACLLYTSDAADD
;
A
#
# COMPACT_ATOMS: atom_id res chain seq x y z
N ARG A 1 13.60 -8.09 26.29
CA ARG A 1 12.15 -8.00 26.05
C ARG A 1 11.76 -9.18 25.21
N ASP A 2 10.78 -9.96 25.64
CA ASP A 2 10.24 -11.05 24.83
C ASP A 2 9.59 -10.43 23.60
N SER A 3 9.81 -11.04 22.45
CA SER A 3 9.20 -10.56 21.19
C SER A 3 7.67 -10.75 21.27
N PRO A 4 6.87 -9.80 20.77
CA PRO A 4 5.43 -9.96 20.74
C PRO A 4 5.02 -11.17 19.88
N TRP A 5 3.91 -11.80 20.25
CA TRP A 5 3.37 -12.96 19.55
C TRP A 5 2.42 -12.51 18.43
N LEU A 6 2.42 -13.30 17.36
CA LEU A 6 1.38 -13.21 16.34
C LEU A 6 0.29 -14.22 16.70
N LEU A 7 -0.92 -13.70 16.96
CA LEU A 7 -2.08 -14.49 17.32
C LEU A 7 -3.05 -14.58 16.14
N GLN A 8 -3.72 -15.73 15.99
CA GLN A 8 -4.84 -15.86 15.08
C GLN A 8 -6.14 -15.81 15.89
N GLY A 9 -6.95 -14.76 15.68
CA GLY A 9 -8.12 -14.52 16.51
C GLY A 9 -7.73 -14.32 17.97
N ASP A 10 -8.31 -15.10 18.87
CA ASP A 10 -8.13 -15.03 20.33
C ASP A 10 -7.14 -16.06 20.91
N GLY A 11 -6.37 -16.75 20.04
CA GLY A 11 -5.51 -17.86 20.51
C GLY A 11 -4.19 -18.06 19.78
N LYS A 12 -3.31 -18.83 20.44
CA LYS A 12 -2.06 -19.28 19.84
C LYS A 12 -2.30 -20.18 18.65
N MET A 13 -1.50 -20.01 17.61
CA MET A 13 -1.46 -20.88 16.46
C MET A 13 -0.97 -22.27 16.84
N SER A 14 -1.64 -23.33 16.35
CA SER A 14 -1.26 -24.72 16.57
C SER A 14 -1.62 -25.57 15.34
N LYS A 15 -0.66 -26.38 14.88
CA LYS A 15 -0.89 -27.31 13.76
C LYS A 15 -2.06 -28.26 14.01
N SER A 16 -2.18 -28.78 15.24
CA SER A 16 -3.27 -29.71 15.61
C SER A 16 -4.66 -29.07 15.58
N LYS A 17 -4.75 -27.75 15.73
CA LYS A 17 -6.00 -26.98 15.60
C LYS A 17 -6.29 -26.54 14.18
N GLY A 18 -5.33 -26.68 13.26
CA GLY A 18 -5.45 -26.24 11.87
C GLY A 18 -5.56 -24.70 11.74
N ASN A 19 -5.02 -23.97 12.70
CA ASN A 19 -5.10 -22.51 12.72
C ASN A 19 -3.74 -21.82 12.51
N VAL A 20 -2.79 -22.51 11.92
CA VAL A 20 -1.49 -21.90 11.57
C VAL A 20 -1.64 -21.17 10.24
N ILE A 21 -1.21 -19.91 10.21
CA ILE A 21 -1.11 -19.13 8.99
C ILE A 21 0.36 -19.15 8.55
N TYR A 22 0.65 -19.80 7.42
CA TYR A 22 1.99 -19.83 6.85
C TYR A 22 2.21 -18.65 5.92
N ALA A 23 3.42 -18.13 5.90
CA ALA A 23 3.79 -17.01 5.04
C ALA A 23 3.60 -17.33 3.55
N ASP A 24 3.89 -18.56 3.13
CA ASP A 24 3.73 -19.00 1.75
C ASP A 24 2.26 -18.95 1.30
N ASP A 25 1.33 -19.44 2.13
CA ASP A 25 -0.11 -19.37 1.86
C ASP A 25 -0.59 -17.91 1.70
N LEU A 26 -0.06 -17.01 2.53
CA LEU A 26 -0.38 -15.58 2.44
C LEU A 26 0.17 -14.95 1.17
N VAL A 27 1.42 -15.26 0.83
CA VAL A 27 2.07 -14.71 -0.38
C VAL A 27 1.36 -15.18 -1.65
N ASP A 28 0.91 -16.43 -1.70
CA ASP A 28 0.17 -16.97 -2.84
C ASP A 28 -1.19 -16.28 -3.07
N ILE A 29 -1.84 -15.83 -1.99
CA ILE A 29 -3.15 -15.17 -2.07
C ILE A 29 -3.03 -13.66 -2.26
N PHE A 30 -2.12 -13.01 -1.52
CA PHE A 30 -2.06 -11.56 -1.42
C PHE A 30 -0.86 -10.91 -2.13
N GLY A 31 0.20 -11.69 -2.36
CA GLY A 31 1.50 -11.18 -2.81
C GLY A 31 2.41 -10.70 -1.68
N VAL A 32 3.72 -10.67 -1.94
CA VAL A 32 4.76 -10.40 -0.93
C VAL A 32 4.56 -9.05 -0.23
N ASP A 33 4.38 -7.98 -0.99
CA ASP A 33 4.28 -6.62 -0.44
C ASP A 33 3.02 -6.41 0.40
N ALA A 34 1.90 -7.05 0.03
CA ALA A 34 0.70 -7.02 0.86
C ALA A 34 0.92 -7.75 2.18
N VAL A 35 1.59 -8.89 2.17
CA VAL A 35 1.95 -9.63 3.40
C VAL A 35 2.88 -8.80 4.27
N ARG A 36 3.90 -8.13 3.68
CA ARG A 36 4.77 -7.19 4.41
C ARG A 36 3.97 -6.08 5.06
N TYR A 37 3.02 -5.48 4.31
CA TYR A 37 2.13 -4.46 4.85
C TYR A 37 1.34 -4.96 6.06
N PHE A 38 0.71 -6.15 5.97
CA PHE A 38 -0.09 -6.72 7.07
C PHE A 38 0.75 -6.93 8.32
N VAL A 39 1.91 -7.59 8.17
CA VAL A 39 2.78 -7.89 9.31
C VAL A 39 3.31 -6.62 9.95
N LEU A 40 3.78 -5.67 9.17
CA LEU A 40 4.37 -4.44 9.69
C LEU A 40 3.33 -3.46 10.26
N HIS A 41 2.10 -3.49 9.73
CA HIS A 41 1.03 -2.62 10.17
C HIS A 41 0.28 -3.17 11.39
N GLU A 42 0.04 -4.50 11.45
CA GLU A 42 -0.81 -5.11 12.49
C GLU A 42 0.01 -5.69 13.66
N MET A 43 1.35 -5.67 13.59
CA MET A 43 2.22 -6.14 14.68
C MET A 43 2.97 -4.97 15.33
N PRO A 44 2.38 -4.27 16.29
CA PRO A 44 3.12 -3.28 17.07
C PRO A 44 4.18 -3.97 17.93
N PHE A 45 5.36 -3.36 18.05
CA PHE A 45 6.47 -3.93 18.85
C PHE A 45 6.19 -4.04 20.35
N GLU A 46 5.14 -3.39 20.83
CA GLU A 46 4.82 -3.29 22.26
C GLU A 46 3.79 -4.31 22.73
N ASN A 47 2.98 -4.85 21.80
CA ASN A 47 1.86 -5.74 22.10
C ASN A 47 1.79 -6.89 21.11
N ASP A 48 1.09 -7.97 21.49
CA ASP A 48 0.76 -9.06 20.58
C ASP A 48 -0.11 -8.55 19.41
N GLY A 49 0.26 -8.94 18.20
CA GLY A 49 -0.50 -8.65 17.00
C GLY A 49 -1.55 -9.73 16.74
N VAL A 50 -2.72 -9.32 16.28
CA VAL A 50 -3.76 -10.25 15.82
C VAL A 50 -3.82 -10.21 14.31
N ILE A 51 -3.70 -11.37 13.67
CA ILE A 51 -3.90 -11.54 12.22
C ILE A 51 -5.09 -12.46 11.98
N SER A 52 -5.95 -12.08 11.04
CA SER A 52 -7.05 -12.92 10.59
C SER A 52 -7.25 -12.75 9.08
N TRP A 53 -7.84 -13.74 8.45
CA TRP A 53 -8.13 -13.68 7.01
C TRP A 53 -9.06 -12.51 6.66
N ASP A 54 -10.07 -12.26 7.50
CA ASP A 54 -11.00 -11.12 7.32
C ASP A 54 -10.27 -9.78 7.38
N LEU A 55 -9.40 -9.60 8.39
CA LEU A 55 -8.60 -8.38 8.53
C LEU A 55 -7.67 -8.16 7.34
N MET A 56 -7.03 -9.22 6.85
CA MET A 56 -6.14 -9.13 5.68
C MET A 56 -6.91 -8.75 4.41
N VAL A 57 -8.10 -9.30 4.19
CA VAL A 57 -8.97 -8.92 3.07
C VAL A 57 -9.43 -7.48 3.21
N GLU A 58 -9.80 -7.05 4.41
CA GLU A 58 -10.18 -5.66 4.68
C GLU A 58 -9.04 -4.70 4.35
N ARG A 59 -7.83 -4.96 4.85
CA ARG A 59 -6.64 -4.14 4.56
C ARG A 59 -6.30 -4.12 3.09
N MET A 60 -6.34 -5.29 2.43
CA MET A 60 -6.11 -5.39 0.98
C MET A 60 -7.08 -4.51 0.20
N ASN A 61 -8.37 -4.58 0.52
CA ASN A 61 -9.40 -3.85 -0.21
C ASN A 61 -9.43 -2.37 0.13
N SER A 62 -9.35 -2.02 1.44
CA SER A 62 -9.49 -0.64 1.90
C SER A 62 -8.22 0.18 1.69
N ASP A 63 -7.08 -0.32 2.16
CA ASP A 63 -5.85 0.46 2.17
C ASP A 63 -5.07 0.29 0.85
N LEU A 64 -4.81 -0.95 0.44
CA LEU A 64 -3.95 -1.20 -0.70
C LEU A 64 -4.67 -0.96 -2.03
N ALA A 65 -5.84 -1.54 -2.24
CA ALA A 65 -6.58 -1.37 -3.49
C ALA A 65 -7.25 0.01 -3.59
N ASN A 66 -7.99 0.43 -2.56
CA ASN A 66 -8.75 1.69 -2.62
C ASN A 66 -7.88 2.92 -2.45
N VAL A 67 -7.08 3.00 -1.37
CA VAL A 67 -6.31 4.21 -1.08
C VAL A 67 -5.15 4.33 -2.05
N LEU A 68 -4.29 3.30 -2.14
CA LEU A 68 -3.05 3.40 -2.93
C LEU A 68 -3.27 3.05 -4.41
N GLY A 69 -3.80 1.86 -4.70
CA GLY A 69 -3.97 1.37 -6.07
C GLY A 69 -4.87 2.27 -6.90
N ASN A 70 -6.02 2.68 -6.35
CA ASN A 70 -6.96 3.57 -7.02
C ASN A 70 -6.37 4.99 -7.23
N LEU A 71 -5.60 5.52 -6.27
CA LEU A 71 -4.92 6.80 -6.40
C LEU A 71 -3.98 6.82 -7.61
N VAL A 72 -3.09 5.84 -7.69
CA VAL A 72 -2.11 5.75 -8.79
C VAL A 72 -2.82 5.56 -10.13
N ASN A 73 -3.77 4.65 -10.20
CA ASN A 73 -4.53 4.38 -11.42
C ASN A 73 -5.32 5.60 -11.89
N ARG A 74 -6.03 6.30 -11.00
CA ARG A 74 -6.79 7.53 -11.33
C ARG A 74 -5.87 8.63 -11.85
N THR A 75 -4.73 8.85 -11.18
CA THR A 75 -3.76 9.88 -11.59
C THR A 75 -3.24 9.62 -12.99
N ILE A 76 -2.80 8.40 -13.29
CA ILE A 76 -2.30 8.01 -14.62
C ILE A 76 -3.41 8.10 -15.67
N SER A 77 -4.59 7.58 -15.36
CA SER A 77 -5.73 7.58 -16.29
C SER A 77 -6.18 8.99 -16.65
N MET A 78 -6.22 9.92 -15.68
CA MET A 78 -6.55 11.33 -15.92
C MET A 78 -5.45 12.04 -16.72
N THR A 79 -4.17 11.76 -16.42
CA THR A 79 -3.04 12.31 -17.17
C THR A 79 -3.06 11.87 -18.63
N ASN A 80 -3.33 10.58 -18.89
CA ASN A 80 -3.48 10.08 -20.25
C ASN A 80 -4.69 10.68 -20.96
N LYS A 81 -5.83 10.71 -20.29
CA LYS A 81 -7.08 11.17 -20.89
C LYS A 81 -7.07 12.65 -21.28
N TYR A 82 -6.51 13.50 -20.44
CA TYR A 82 -6.62 14.96 -20.60
C TYR A 82 -5.34 15.61 -21.12
N LEU A 83 -4.18 15.00 -20.88
CA LEU A 83 -2.87 15.57 -21.17
C LEU A 83 -2.00 14.65 -22.06
N SER A 84 -2.58 13.62 -22.67
CA SER A 84 -1.86 12.66 -23.51
C SER A 84 -0.64 12.02 -22.83
N GLY A 85 -0.76 11.79 -21.53
CA GLY A 85 0.30 11.18 -20.70
C GLY A 85 1.39 12.13 -20.21
N VAL A 86 1.36 13.40 -20.62
CA VAL A 86 2.39 14.38 -20.26
C VAL A 86 2.15 14.95 -18.86
N VAL A 87 3.19 14.93 -18.03
CA VAL A 87 3.21 15.52 -16.69
C VAL A 87 4.05 16.79 -16.74
N ALA A 88 3.40 17.96 -16.66
CA ALA A 88 4.08 19.24 -16.73
C ALA A 88 3.52 20.25 -15.73
N ASP A 89 4.40 20.91 -14.98
CA ASP A 89 4.00 22.06 -14.16
C ASP A 89 3.82 23.29 -15.06
N LYS A 90 2.63 23.89 -14.98
CA LYS A 90 2.28 25.12 -15.69
C LYS A 90 2.24 26.34 -14.77
N GLY A 91 2.55 26.16 -13.49
CA GLY A 91 2.64 27.25 -12.52
C GLY A 91 1.29 27.89 -12.15
N VAL A 92 0.16 27.27 -12.49
CA VAL A 92 -1.18 27.77 -12.13
C VAL A 92 -1.57 27.19 -10.78
N SER A 93 -1.15 27.85 -9.70
CA SER A 93 -1.35 27.37 -8.31
C SER A 93 -2.54 28.03 -7.64
N GLU A 94 -3.15 27.34 -6.70
CA GLU A 94 -4.19 27.76 -5.79
C GLU A 94 -3.85 27.35 -4.35
N GLU A 95 -4.55 27.90 -3.35
CA GLU A 95 -4.31 27.61 -1.92
C GLU A 95 -4.34 26.10 -1.58
N VAL A 96 -5.22 25.35 -2.26
CA VAL A 96 -5.32 23.91 -2.08
C VAL A 96 -4.02 23.16 -2.43
N ASP A 97 -3.24 23.69 -3.37
CA ASP A 97 -1.93 23.13 -3.76
C ASP A 97 -0.90 23.34 -2.67
N ASP A 98 -0.89 24.52 -2.05
CA ASP A 98 0.02 24.82 -0.94
C ASP A 98 -0.28 23.95 0.27
N ASN A 99 -1.56 23.72 0.55
CA ASN A 99 -2.02 22.79 1.59
C ASN A 99 -1.56 21.34 1.33
N LEU A 100 -1.62 20.88 0.07
CA LEU A 100 -1.09 19.58 -0.30
C LEU A 100 0.43 19.53 -0.10
N LYS A 101 1.16 20.50 -0.63
CA LYS A 101 2.63 20.58 -0.55
C LYS A 101 3.12 20.58 0.89
N GLN A 102 2.52 21.40 1.75
CA GLN A 102 2.85 21.44 3.18
C GLN A 102 2.66 20.07 3.84
N PHE A 103 1.55 19.39 3.57
CA PHE A 103 1.30 18.07 4.12
C PHE A 103 2.34 17.06 3.66
N VAL A 104 2.62 17.02 2.36
CA VAL A 104 3.58 16.09 1.76
C VAL A 104 4.97 16.30 2.31
N LEU A 105 5.45 17.54 2.35
CA LEU A 105 6.80 17.88 2.82
C LEU A 105 6.99 17.68 4.34
N ALA A 106 5.91 17.71 5.12
CA ALA A 106 5.96 17.39 6.55
C ALA A 106 5.98 15.87 6.84
N THR A 107 5.58 15.03 5.89
CA THR A 107 5.43 13.59 6.11
C THR A 107 6.75 12.87 6.37
N PRO A 108 7.88 13.13 5.66
CA PRO A 108 9.14 12.44 5.91
C PRO A 108 9.63 12.57 7.35
N ALA A 109 9.56 13.77 7.93
CA ALA A 109 9.93 13.97 9.33
C ALA A 109 9.05 13.20 10.32
N LYS A 110 7.75 13.10 10.04
CA LYS A 110 6.81 12.30 10.85
C LYS A 110 7.14 10.83 10.79
N VAL A 111 7.38 10.29 9.57
CA VAL A 111 7.78 8.89 9.37
C VAL A 111 9.08 8.59 10.13
N THR A 112 10.10 9.43 9.99
CA THR A 112 11.38 9.28 10.70
C THR A 112 11.19 9.28 12.21
N ALA A 113 10.43 10.21 12.76
CA ALA A 113 10.17 10.29 14.20
C ALA A 113 9.48 9.02 14.76
N LYS A 114 8.62 8.38 13.96
CA LYS A 114 8.01 7.09 14.33
C LYS A 114 9.01 5.94 14.23
N MET A 115 9.81 5.90 13.17
CA MET A 115 10.84 4.88 12.99
C MET A 115 11.91 4.94 14.08
N ASP A 116 12.36 6.11 14.49
CA ASP A 116 13.31 6.32 15.59
C ASP A 116 12.78 5.78 16.94
N GLN A 117 11.47 5.72 17.09
CA GLN A 117 10.79 5.15 18.25
C GLN A 117 10.45 3.65 18.06
N LEU A 118 10.86 3.02 16.95
CA LEU A 118 10.48 1.66 16.56
C LEU A 118 8.97 1.45 16.38
N ARG A 119 8.22 2.52 16.12
CA ARG A 119 6.77 2.50 15.88
C ARG A 119 6.48 2.33 14.39
N VAL A 120 6.82 1.18 13.85
CA VAL A 120 6.75 0.88 12.42
C VAL A 120 5.33 1.00 11.87
N ALA A 121 4.34 0.47 12.59
CA ALA A 121 2.92 0.55 12.18
C ALA A 121 2.45 2.01 12.04
N ASP A 122 2.86 2.87 12.97
CA ASP A 122 2.54 4.30 12.90
C ASP A 122 3.28 5.00 11.76
N ALA A 123 4.52 4.60 11.48
CA ALA A 123 5.26 5.15 10.34
C ALA A 123 4.56 4.84 9.01
N ILE A 124 4.09 3.61 8.82
CA ILE A 124 3.29 3.22 7.65
C ILE A 124 1.98 4.03 7.60
N THR A 125 1.33 4.24 8.73
CA THR A 125 0.11 5.05 8.83
C THR A 125 0.34 6.48 8.36
N GLU A 126 1.49 7.10 8.69
CA GLU A 126 1.84 8.44 8.19
C GLU A 126 2.03 8.45 6.66
N VAL A 127 2.65 7.42 6.08
CA VAL A 127 2.77 7.29 4.62
C VAL A 127 1.40 7.16 3.96
N PHE A 128 0.50 6.33 4.51
CA PHE A 128 -0.86 6.18 3.98
C PHE A 128 -1.72 7.43 4.19
N ALA A 129 -1.45 8.23 5.23
CA ALA A 129 -2.09 9.54 5.41
C ALA A 129 -1.74 10.49 4.26
N LEU A 130 -0.50 10.44 3.72
CA LEU A 130 -0.12 11.18 2.52
C LEU A 130 -0.97 10.74 1.31
N PHE A 131 -1.13 9.43 1.08
CA PHE A 131 -1.95 8.95 -0.03
C PHE A 131 -3.43 9.32 0.13
N LYS A 132 -3.97 9.27 1.34
CA LYS A 132 -5.32 9.75 1.65
C LYS A 132 -5.45 11.26 1.37
N ARG A 133 -4.43 12.06 1.71
CA ARG A 133 -4.40 13.50 1.39
C ARG A 133 -4.40 13.75 -0.12
N CYS A 134 -3.67 12.93 -0.90
CA CYS A 134 -3.71 12.99 -2.37
C CYS A 134 -5.09 12.67 -2.93
N ASN A 135 -5.78 11.64 -2.42
CA ASN A 135 -7.14 11.34 -2.82
C ASN A 135 -8.09 12.50 -2.52
N LYS A 136 -7.99 13.10 -1.32
CA LYS A 136 -8.76 14.28 -0.96
C LYS A 136 -8.47 15.47 -1.90
N TYR A 137 -7.21 15.68 -2.28
CA TYR A 137 -6.83 16.73 -3.23
C TYR A 137 -7.45 16.53 -4.62
N ILE A 138 -7.57 15.28 -5.09
CA ILE A 138 -8.32 14.98 -6.32
C ILE A 138 -9.77 15.40 -6.17
N ASP A 139 -10.41 15.14 -5.04
CA ASP A 139 -11.82 15.50 -4.82
C ASP A 139 -12.00 17.01 -4.66
N GLU A 140 -11.03 17.72 -4.07
CA GLU A 140 -11.03 19.19 -3.92
C GLU A 140 -10.79 19.91 -5.24
N THR A 141 -9.98 19.38 -6.13
CA THR A 141 -9.58 20.05 -7.40
C THR A 141 -10.42 19.62 -8.59
N GLU A 142 -11.19 18.55 -8.46
CA GLU A 142 -12.09 18.01 -9.48
C GLU A 142 -11.48 17.98 -10.91
N PRO A 143 -10.37 17.25 -11.15
CA PRO A 143 -9.67 17.26 -12.43
C PRO A 143 -10.57 16.92 -13.64
N TRP A 144 -11.61 16.13 -13.41
CA TRP A 144 -12.60 15.78 -14.45
C TRP A 144 -13.48 16.96 -14.87
N VAL A 145 -13.64 17.99 -14.00
CA VAL A 145 -14.30 19.24 -14.33
C VAL A 145 -13.35 20.16 -15.08
N LEU A 146 -12.11 20.30 -14.58
CA LEU A 146 -11.05 21.08 -15.25
C LEU A 146 -10.78 20.57 -16.67
N GLY A 147 -10.79 19.25 -16.88
CA GLY A 147 -10.53 18.62 -18.17
C GLY A 147 -11.61 18.82 -19.24
N LYS A 148 -12.76 19.40 -18.90
CA LYS A 148 -13.83 19.75 -19.86
C LYS A 148 -13.68 21.16 -20.45
N ASP A 149 -12.81 21.98 -19.87
CA ASP A 149 -12.61 23.37 -20.23
C ASP A 149 -11.18 23.59 -20.71
N GLU A 150 -11.01 23.86 -22.00
CA GLU A 150 -9.67 24.06 -22.58
C GLU A 150 -8.94 25.27 -21.95
N ALA A 151 -9.69 26.28 -21.47
CA ALA A 151 -9.09 27.42 -20.76
C ALA A 151 -8.49 27.05 -19.39
N LYS A 152 -8.89 25.91 -18.82
CA LYS A 152 -8.39 25.41 -17.52
C LYS A 152 -7.32 24.32 -17.66
N LYS A 153 -6.84 24.05 -18.86
CA LYS A 153 -5.90 22.97 -19.14
C LYS A 153 -4.56 23.15 -18.41
N ASP A 154 -4.06 24.39 -18.30
CA ASP A 154 -2.82 24.68 -17.56
C ASP A 154 -3.02 24.46 -16.04
N ARG A 155 -4.20 24.80 -15.51
CA ARG A 155 -4.55 24.48 -14.12
C ARG A 155 -4.60 22.97 -13.89
N LEU A 156 -5.25 22.24 -14.77
CA LEU A 156 -5.30 20.77 -14.71
C LEU A 156 -3.91 20.15 -14.76
N SER A 157 -3.04 20.68 -15.64
CA SER A 157 -1.66 20.22 -15.76
C SER A 157 -0.88 20.38 -14.45
N THR A 158 -1.01 21.54 -13.79
CA THR A 158 -0.40 21.78 -12.47
C THR A 158 -0.96 20.84 -11.40
N VAL A 159 -2.27 20.59 -11.39
CA VAL A 159 -2.91 19.65 -10.44
C VAL A 159 -2.34 18.24 -10.60
N LEU A 160 -2.27 17.72 -11.82
CA LEU A 160 -1.76 16.38 -12.08
C LEU A 160 -0.25 16.28 -11.82
N TYR A 161 0.52 17.33 -12.10
CA TYR A 161 1.93 17.40 -11.72
C TYR A 161 2.10 17.31 -10.19
N ASN A 162 1.33 18.06 -9.42
CA ASN A 162 1.37 18.03 -7.97
C ASN A 162 1.04 16.63 -7.40
N LEU A 163 0.08 15.92 -8.02
CA LEU A 163 -0.25 14.55 -7.64
C LEU A 163 0.92 13.60 -7.91
N VAL A 164 1.53 13.68 -9.09
CA VAL A 164 2.69 12.83 -9.44
C VAL A 164 3.85 13.08 -8.48
N GLU A 165 4.15 14.34 -8.16
CA GLU A 165 5.18 14.69 -7.16
C GLU A 165 4.87 14.11 -5.79
N ALA A 166 3.65 14.32 -5.29
CA ALA A 166 3.22 13.83 -3.99
C ALA A 166 3.28 12.30 -3.90
N ILE A 167 2.79 11.60 -4.93
CA ILE A 167 2.83 10.13 -4.98
C ILE A 167 4.28 9.64 -5.07
N THR A 168 5.16 10.31 -5.79
CA THR A 168 6.58 9.96 -5.90
C THR A 168 7.28 10.03 -4.54
N ILE A 169 7.03 11.09 -3.75
CA ILE A 169 7.55 11.21 -2.39
C ILE A 169 6.98 10.12 -1.48
N GLY A 170 5.67 9.91 -1.52
CA GLY A 170 5.02 8.87 -0.74
C GLY A 170 5.50 7.46 -1.09
N ALA A 171 5.67 7.14 -2.39
CA ALA A 171 6.21 5.87 -2.85
C ALA A 171 7.67 5.67 -2.40
N SER A 172 8.49 6.74 -2.43
CA SER A 172 9.86 6.67 -1.95
C SER A 172 9.95 6.38 -0.45
N LEU A 173 9.03 6.93 0.36
CA LEU A 173 8.90 6.60 1.78
C LEU A 173 8.39 5.17 2.00
N LEU A 174 7.55 4.67 1.08
CA LEU A 174 6.97 3.34 1.14
C LEU A 174 8.00 2.22 0.86
N GLU A 175 9.12 2.51 0.19
CA GLU A 175 10.12 1.53 -0.23
C GLU A 175 10.61 0.62 0.90
N ALA A 176 10.83 1.17 2.08
CA ALA A 176 11.28 0.39 3.25
C ALA A 176 10.29 -0.72 3.65
N PHE A 177 9.01 -0.53 3.34
CA PHE A 177 7.92 -1.41 3.72
C PHE A 177 7.46 -2.31 2.57
N MET A 178 7.35 -1.75 1.37
CA MET A 178 6.77 -2.36 0.17
C MET A 178 7.62 -2.03 -1.08
N PRO A 179 8.82 -2.65 -1.20
CA PRO A 179 9.79 -2.30 -2.24
C PRO A 179 9.29 -2.56 -3.66
N ASP A 180 8.67 -3.71 -3.93
CA ASP A 180 8.18 -4.06 -5.27
C ASP A 180 7.04 -3.14 -5.72
N THR A 181 6.18 -2.75 -4.79
CA THR A 181 5.10 -1.78 -5.04
C THR A 181 5.66 -0.41 -5.35
N THR A 182 6.69 0.03 -4.63
CA THR A 182 7.38 1.29 -4.89
C THR A 182 7.95 1.33 -6.30
N ASP A 183 8.67 0.29 -6.71
CA ASP A 183 9.25 0.21 -8.05
C ASP A 183 8.18 0.27 -9.14
N LYS A 184 7.07 -0.45 -8.96
CA LYS A 184 5.94 -0.42 -9.89
C LYS A 184 5.28 0.96 -9.98
N ILE A 185 5.09 1.65 -8.85
CA ILE A 185 4.51 3.00 -8.83
C ILE A 185 5.42 3.96 -9.60
N LEU A 186 6.72 3.98 -9.27
CA LEU A 186 7.68 4.88 -9.90
C LEU A 186 7.81 4.63 -11.40
N ALA A 187 7.88 3.37 -11.81
CA ALA A 187 7.92 2.99 -13.22
C ALA A 187 6.67 3.48 -13.97
N GLN A 188 5.49 3.31 -13.41
CA GLN A 188 4.23 3.74 -14.03
C GLN A 188 4.09 5.26 -14.12
N LEU A 189 4.64 5.99 -13.16
CA LEU A 189 4.64 7.46 -13.16
C LEU A 189 5.76 8.05 -14.04
N GLY A 190 6.71 7.24 -14.53
CA GLY A 190 7.92 7.73 -15.17
C GLY A 190 8.77 8.57 -14.20
N ALA A 191 8.72 8.25 -12.92
CA ALA A 191 9.34 8.98 -11.84
C ALA A 191 10.61 8.29 -11.34
N GLN A 192 11.53 9.09 -10.79
CA GLN A 192 12.72 8.60 -10.10
C GLN A 192 12.48 8.60 -8.59
N LYS A 193 12.98 7.56 -7.91
CA LYS A 193 12.96 7.51 -6.45
C LYS A 193 13.65 8.73 -5.86
N ARG A 194 13.05 9.35 -4.85
CA ARG A 194 13.66 10.44 -4.10
C ARG A 194 14.73 9.90 -3.16
N ALA A 195 15.90 10.51 -3.16
CA ALA A 195 16.87 10.30 -2.12
C ALA A 195 16.33 10.85 -0.78
N TYR A 196 16.78 10.29 0.32
CA TYR A 196 16.27 10.67 1.65
C TYR A 196 16.38 12.16 1.95
N ASP A 197 17.49 12.77 1.56
CA ASP A 197 17.80 14.21 1.70
C ASP A 197 17.03 15.10 0.71
N GLN A 198 16.22 14.52 -0.16
CA GLN A 198 15.38 15.22 -1.14
C GLN A 198 13.87 15.03 -0.90
N MET A 199 13.49 14.24 0.12
CA MET A 199 12.08 13.96 0.38
C MET A 199 11.30 15.15 0.96
N ASP A 200 11.99 16.17 1.45
CA ASP A 200 11.44 17.45 1.91
C ASP A 200 11.43 18.53 0.82
N GLN A 201 11.72 18.16 -0.43
CA GLN A 201 11.72 19.05 -1.58
C GLN A 201 10.60 18.66 -2.54
N PHE A 202 9.83 19.67 -2.98
CA PHE A 202 8.75 19.50 -3.94
C PHE A 202 9.13 20.11 -5.29
N GLY A 203 8.66 19.50 -6.39
CA GLY A 203 8.94 20.03 -7.73
C GLY A 203 10.20 19.47 -8.39
N LEU A 204 10.68 18.30 -7.96
CA LEU A 204 11.85 17.65 -8.55
C LEU A 204 11.49 16.67 -9.69
N TYR A 205 10.22 16.37 -9.91
CA TYR A 205 9.84 15.61 -11.09
C TYR A 205 10.12 16.42 -12.35
N GLN A 206 10.77 15.80 -13.33
CA GLN A 206 11.12 16.50 -14.57
C GLN A 206 9.85 16.88 -15.34
N SER A 207 9.54 18.17 -15.40
CA SER A 207 8.41 18.68 -16.17
C SER A 207 8.53 18.31 -17.65
N GLY A 208 7.45 17.75 -18.23
CA GLY A 208 7.46 17.16 -19.57
C GLY A 208 7.71 15.65 -19.59
N GLY A 209 7.85 15.01 -18.43
CA GLY A 209 7.88 13.56 -18.31
C GLY A 209 6.54 12.92 -18.67
N HIS A 210 6.51 11.59 -18.80
CA HIS A 210 5.34 10.85 -19.23
C HIS A 210 5.02 9.73 -18.26
N VAL A 211 3.74 9.55 -17.97
CA VAL A 211 3.24 8.32 -17.34
C VAL A 211 3.08 7.21 -18.39
N VAL A 212 3.00 5.95 -17.93
CA VAL A 212 2.69 4.81 -18.83
C VAL A 212 1.34 4.99 -19.51
N GLU A 213 1.20 4.51 -20.73
CA GLU A 213 -0.05 4.59 -21.49
C GLU A 213 -1.17 3.76 -20.83
N LYS A 214 -0.83 2.55 -20.38
CA LYS A 214 -1.75 1.64 -19.71
C LYS A 214 -1.26 1.36 -18.30
N PRO A 215 -1.96 1.88 -17.26
CA PRO A 215 -1.60 1.59 -15.89
C PRO A 215 -1.83 0.11 -15.55
N GLU A 216 -0.89 -0.49 -14.87
CA GLU A 216 -1.02 -1.81 -14.25
C GLU A 216 -1.77 -1.67 -12.92
N ILE A 217 -2.68 -2.61 -12.66
CA ILE A 217 -3.38 -2.67 -11.37
C ILE A 217 -2.39 -3.15 -10.31
N LEU A 218 -2.08 -2.29 -9.34
CA LEU A 218 -1.14 -2.62 -8.26
C LEU A 218 -1.71 -3.66 -7.31
N PHE A 219 -2.97 -3.54 -6.94
CA PHE A 219 -3.68 -4.42 -6.02
C PHE A 219 -5.09 -4.67 -6.52
N MET A 220 -5.42 -5.93 -6.75
CA MET A 220 -6.78 -6.34 -7.08
C MET A 220 -7.64 -6.38 -5.82
N ARG A 221 -8.90 -5.98 -5.95
CA ARG A 221 -9.88 -6.24 -4.90
C ARG A 221 -10.17 -7.73 -4.81
N LEU A 222 -10.22 -8.24 -3.60
CA LEU A 222 -10.51 -9.63 -3.32
C LEU A 222 -11.95 -9.79 -2.83
N ASP A 223 -12.61 -10.86 -3.26
CA ASP A 223 -13.90 -11.28 -2.68
C ASP A 223 -13.63 -11.96 -1.32
N PRO A 224 -14.16 -11.43 -0.20
CA PRO A 224 -13.98 -12.04 1.11
C PRO A 224 -14.42 -13.52 1.16
N LYS A 225 -15.47 -13.89 0.44
CA LYS A 225 -15.98 -15.28 0.42
C LYS A 225 -15.00 -16.24 -0.24
N GLU A 226 -14.37 -15.82 -1.34
CA GLU A 226 -13.37 -16.64 -2.03
C GLU A 226 -12.12 -16.84 -1.17
N VAL A 227 -11.65 -15.80 -0.50
CA VAL A 227 -10.49 -15.90 0.38
C VAL A 227 -10.77 -16.76 1.60
N LEU A 228 -11.94 -16.61 2.23
CA LEU A 228 -12.35 -17.44 3.38
C LEU A 228 -12.54 -18.91 2.99
N ALA A 229 -13.04 -19.19 1.78
CA ALA A 229 -13.13 -20.57 1.28
C ALA A 229 -11.73 -21.20 1.13
N LYS A 230 -10.75 -20.48 0.56
CA LYS A 230 -9.35 -20.93 0.49
C LYS A 230 -8.74 -21.13 1.88
N ALA A 231 -9.00 -20.22 2.81
CA ALA A 231 -8.54 -20.34 4.19
C ALA A 231 -9.07 -21.60 4.88
N GLU A 232 -10.34 -21.97 4.64
CA GLU A 232 -10.92 -23.20 5.17
C GLU A 232 -10.30 -24.45 4.51
N GLU A 233 -10.01 -24.44 3.20
CA GLU A 233 -9.29 -25.52 2.53
C GLU A 233 -7.90 -25.73 3.15
N ILE A 234 -7.14 -24.65 3.38
CA ILE A 234 -5.82 -24.68 4.04
C ILE A 234 -5.94 -25.31 5.43
N LYS A 235 -6.92 -24.89 6.22
CA LYS A 235 -7.19 -25.41 7.56
C LYS A 235 -7.49 -26.92 7.54
N GLN A 236 -8.35 -27.37 6.63
CA GLN A 236 -8.69 -28.78 6.50
C GLN A 236 -7.48 -29.64 6.12
N LYS A 237 -6.63 -29.13 5.23
CA LYS A 237 -5.37 -29.76 4.85
C LYS A 237 -4.43 -29.90 6.06
N GLN A 238 -4.24 -28.86 6.85
CA GLN A 238 -3.42 -28.89 8.05
C GLN A 238 -3.92 -29.92 9.08
N ILE A 239 -5.24 -30.01 9.30
CA ILE A 239 -5.85 -30.98 10.21
C ILE A 239 -5.62 -32.41 9.72
N ALA A 240 -5.75 -32.65 8.41
CA ALA A 240 -5.53 -33.97 7.82
C ALA A 240 -4.06 -34.40 7.97
N GLU A 241 -3.11 -33.51 7.69
CA GLU A 241 -1.67 -33.77 7.85
C GLU A 241 -1.30 -34.04 9.31
N ALA A 242 -1.86 -33.28 10.26
CA ALA A 242 -1.62 -33.48 11.69
C ALA A 242 -2.14 -34.85 12.15
N LYS A 243 -3.32 -35.28 11.67
CA LYS A 243 -3.88 -36.61 11.97
C LYS A 243 -3.03 -37.74 11.40
N ALA A 244 -2.58 -37.61 10.15
CA ALA A 244 -1.69 -38.61 9.53
C ALA A 244 -0.37 -38.76 10.29
N CYS A 245 0.21 -37.67 10.76
CA CYS A 245 1.44 -37.69 11.55
C CYS A 245 1.26 -38.38 12.91
N LEU A 246 0.10 -38.22 13.56
CA LEU A 246 -0.20 -38.89 14.83
C LEU A 246 -0.40 -40.41 14.67
N LEU A 247 -1.00 -40.87 13.57
CA LEU A 247 -1.15 -42.29 13.27
C LEU A 247 0.21 -42.96 13.05
N TYR A 248 1.13 -42.32 12.34
CA TYR A 248 2.50 -42.83 12.12
C TYR A 248 3.31 -42.96 13.42
N THR A 249 3.09 -42.08 14.39
CA THR A 249 3.81 -42.13 15.68
C THR A 249 3.22 -43.16 16.64
N SER A 250 1.93 -43.52 16.50
CA SER A 250 1.34 -44.59 17.31
C SER A 250 1.76 -46.00 16.82
N ASP A 251 1.83 -46.22 15.52
CA ASP A 251 2.27 -47.49 14.94
C ASP A 251 3.75 -47.77 15.16
N ALA A 252 4.58 -46.72 15.28
CA ALA A 252 6.02 -46.85 15.56
C ALA A 252 6.36 -47.07 17.07
N ALA A 253 5.39 -46.96 17.97
CA ALA A 253 5.54 -47.17 19.40
C ALA A 253 5.10 -48.57 19.84
N ASP A 254 4.49 -49.36 18.96
CA ASP A 254 4.01 -50.73 19.22
C ASP A 254 4.95 -51.82 18.63
N ASP A 255 6.09 -51.46 18.01
CA ASP A 255 7.23 -52.32 17.61
C ASP A 255 8.41 -52.13 18.57
#